data_8b058d81c7fcc9df6050ad11ae2ca186
#
_entry.id   8b058d81c7fcc9df6050ad11ae2ca186
#
_cell.length_a   1.000
_cell.length_b   1.000
_cell.length_c   1.000
_cell.angle_alpha   90.00
_cell.angle_beta   90.00
_cell.angle_gamma   90.00
#
_symmetry.space_group_name_H-M   'P 1'
#
loop_
_entity.id
_entity.type
_entity.pdbx_description
1 polymer ?
#
loop_
_entity_poly.entity_id
_entity_poly.type
_entity_poly.pdbx_seq_one_letter_code
_entity_poly.pdbx_strand_id
1 'polypeptide(L)'
;LEFLRHVERCSALLHVIDCATMEPNRDPLTDLDVIENELKQYGGLEDRPRVVVLNKIDIPEGRELAEFVLPDLHERGYQVFLVSAVSHEGLRELGFALADIVKASRAEAIFAAENRPRVIVTPKSVDDSGFTVTAEKSGAETIRYRVVGERPERWIHQTDFANDEAVGYLADRLARAGIELELAKAGAVAGD
;
A
#
# COMPACT_ATOMS: atom_id res chain seq x y z
N LEU A 1 -0.49 -12.82 13.17
CA LEU A 1 -0.03 -11.93 12.07
C LEU A 1 -1.12 -10.96 11.57
N GLU A 2 -2.40 -11.33 11.54
CA GLU A 2 -3.48 -10.39 11.10
C GLU A 2 -3.68 -9.22 12.06
N PHE A 3 -3.56 -9.44 13.36
CA PHE A 3 -3.70 -8.38 14.37
C PHE A 3 -2.68 -7.24 14.17
N LEU A 4 -1.44 -7.55 13.87
CA LEU A 4 -0.37 -6.56 13.71
C LEU A 4 -0.59 -5.64 12.49
N ARG A 5 -1.28 -6.12 11.44
CA ARG A 5 -1.69 -5.26 10.30
C ARG A 5 -2.68 -4.15 10.71
N HIS A 6 -3.47 -4.37 11.76
CA HIS A 6 -4.33 -3.32 12.30
C HIS A 6 -3.51 -2.29 13.07
N VAL A 7 -2.48 -2.74 13.80
CA VAL A 7 -1.56 -1.87 14.54
C VAL A 7 -0.77 -0.94 13.60
N GLU A 8 -0.38 -1.40 12.42
CA GLU A 8 0.27 -0.58 11.40
C GLU A 8 -0.51 0.68 10.99
N ARG A 9 -1.85 0.65 11.12
CA ARG A 9 -2.73 1.77 10.75
C ARG A 9 -2.97 2.76 11.90
N CYS A 10 -2.51 2.42 13.11
CA CYS A 10 -2.69 3.27 14.28
C CYS A 10 -1.71 4.45 14.26
N SER A 11 -2.17 5.61 14.72
CA SER A 11 -1.33 6.81 14.86
C SER A 11 -0.48 6.80 16.12
N ALA A 12 -0.84 5.98 17.12
CA ALA A 12 -0.13 5.82 18.37
C ALA A 12 -0.37 4.42 18.94
N LEU A 13 0.49 3.98 19.82
CA LEU A 13 0.37 2.72 20.56
C LEU A 13 0.07 3.01 22.02
N LEU A 14 -0.92 2.32 22.57
CA LEU A 14 -1.30 2.41 23.97
C LEU A 14 -1.05 1.05 24.64
N HIS A 15 -0.06 1.01 25.52
CA HIS A 15 0.24 -0.16 26.34
C HIS A 15 -0.59 -0.12 27.61
N VAL A 16 -1.55 -0.98 27.73
CA VAL A 16 -2.39 -1.10 28.95
C VAL A 16 -1.88 -2.23 29.80
N ILE A 17 -1.36 -1.90 30.97
CA ILE A 17 -0.71 -2.81 31.89
C ILE A 17 -1.61 -2.98 33.13
N ASP A 18 -1.78 -4.23 33.56
CA ASP A 18 -2.52 -4.59 34.77
C ASP A 18 -1.61 -4.49 36.00
N CYS A 19 -1.92 -3.55 36.90
CA CYS A 19 -1.15 -3.36 38.14
C CYS A 19 -1.67 -4.20 39.30
N ALA A 20 -2.81 -4.88 39.15
CA ALA A 20 -3.41 -5.69 40.22
C ALA A 20 -3.35 -7.21 39.94
N THR A 21 -2.36 -7.66 39.15
CA THR A 21 -2.18 -9.08 38.90
C THR A 21 -1.68 -9.81 40.14
N MET A 22 -2.25 -10.95 40.43
CA MET A 22 -1.82 -11.85 41.50
C MET A 22 -0.89 -12.97 41.00
N GLU A 23 -0.50 -12.96 39.75
CA GLU A 23 0.38 -13.97 39.19
C GLU A 23 1.82 -13.77 39.70
N PRO A 24 2.45 -14.82 40.27
CA PRO A 24 3.81 -14.72 40.75
C PRO A 24 4.80 -14.45 39.57
N ASN A 25 5.79 -13.58 39.82
CA ASN A 25 6.82 -13.16 38.85
C ASN A 25 6.30 -12.34 37.68
N ARG A 26 5.15 -11.73 37.81
CA ARG A 26 4.61 -10.80 36.84
C ARG A 26 4.66 -9.36 37.39
N ASP A 27 5.37 -8.51 36.69
CA ASP A 27 5.54 -7.11 37.07
C ASP A 27 5.33 -6.19 35.86
N PRO A 28 4.77 -4.99 36.06
CA PRO A 28 4.44 -4.05 34.98
C PRO A 28 5.60 -3.73 34.03
N LEU A 29 6.82 -3.63 34.55
CA LEU A 29 8.00 -3.30 33.75
C LEU A 29 8.39 -4.47 32.84
N THR A 30 8.36 -5.69 33.38
CA THR A 30 8.64 -6.91 32.62
C THR A 30 7.59 -7.15 31.53
N ASP A 31 6.31 -6.94 31.84
CA ASP A 31 5.22 -7.07 30.87
C ASP A 31 5.40 -6.05 29.72
N LEU A 32 5.77 -4.82 30.04
CA LEU A 32 6.07 -3.80 29.01
C LEU A 32 7.27 -4.21 28.14
N ASP A 33 8.35 -4.68 28.75
CA ASP A 33 9.56 -5.11 28.03
C ASP A 33 9.27 -6.25 27.05
N VAL A 34 8.41 -7.20 27.42
CA VAL A 34 7.97 -8.28 26.53
C VAL A 34 7.21 -7.73 25.32
N ILE A 35 6.23 -6.86 25.54
CA ILE A 35 5.43 -6.25 24.47
C ILE A 35 6.33 -5.42 23.52
N GLU A 36 7.24 -4.61 24.09
CA GLU A 36 8.15 -3.79 23.32
C GLU A 36 9.12 -4.63 22.47
N ASN A 37 9.58 -5.76 22.99
CA ASN A 37 10.43 -6.67 22.24
C ASN A 37 9.67 -7.36 21.09
N GLU A 38 8.42 -7.75 21.30
CA GLU A 38 7.57 -8.30 20.23
C GLU A 38 7.32 -7.27 19.12
N LEU A 39 7.03 -6.02 19.49
CA LEU A 39 6.84 -4.93 18.52
C LEU A 39 8.11 -4.63 17.73
N LYS A 40 9.28 -4.65 18.38
CA LYS A 40 10.59 -4.49 17.70
C LYS A 40 10.87 -5.63 16.71
N GLN A 41 10.54 -6.87 17.06
CA GLN A 41 10.72 -8.02 16.16
C GLN A 41 9.78 -7.95 14.94
N TYR A 42 8.61 -7.36 15.11
CA TYR A 42 7.70 -7.14 14.00
C TYR A 42 8.23 -6.08 13.03
N GLY A 43 8.82 -4.99 13.54
CA GLY A 43 9.38 -3.87 12.79
C GLY A 43 8.33 -2.91 12.21
N GLY A 44 8.77 -1.70 11.84
CA GLY A 44 7.91 -0.70 11.18
C GLY A 44 6.97 0.07 12.11
N LEU A 45 7.13 -0.06 13.43
CA LEU A 45 6.33 0.62 14.45
C LEU A 45 7.20 1.51 15.38
N GLU A 46 8.49 1.64 15.08
CA GLU A 46 9.48 2.32 15.92
C GLU A 46 9.16 3.81 16.09
N ASP A 47 8.66 4.44 15.03
CA ASP A 47 8.37 5.89 14.99
C ASP A 47 7.00 6.25 15.59
N ARG A 48 6.23 5.26 16.08
CA ARG A 48 4.91 5.53 16.63
C ARG A 48 5.01 6.07 18.07
N PRO A 49 4.28 7.14 18.39
CA PRO A 49 4.15 7.59 19.78
C PRO A 49 3.61 6.47 20.67
N ARG A 50 4.23 6.29 21.82
CA ARG A 50 3.87 5.24 22.80
C ARG A 50 3.41 5.88 24.08
N VAL A 51 2.26 5.42 24.58
CA VAL A 51 1.68 5.84 25.86
C VAL A 51 1.50 4.59 26.71
N VAL A 52 1.87 4.68 27.97
CA VAL A 52 1.70 3.59 28.95
C VAL A 52 0.54 3.95 29.87
N VAL A 53 -0.32 2.98 30.09
CA VAL A 53 -1.46 3.06 31.01
C VAL A 53 -1.30 2.03 32.09
N LEU A 54 -1.17 2.45 33.32
CA LEU A 54 -1.17 1.62 34.51
C LEU A 54 -2.63 1.51 35.00
N ASN A 55 -3.26 0.37 34.71
CA ASN A 55 -4.68 0.15 34.97
C ASN A 55 -4.93 -0.57 36.30
N LYS A 56 -6.16 -0.47 36.78
CA LYS A 56 -6.66 -1.05 38.04
C LYS A 56 -6.16 -0.33 39.31
N ILE A 57 -5.97 0.97 39.24
CA ILE A 57 -5.62 1.79 40.43
C ILE A 57 -6.78 1.96 41.43
N ASP A 58 -7.96 1.45 41.13
CA ASP A 58 -9.07 1.32 42.08
C ASP A 58 -8.78 0.26 43.16
N ILE A 59 -7.85 -0.65 42.91
CA ILE A 59 -7.37 -1.65 43.85
C ILE A 59 -6.16 -1.09 44.60
N PRO A 60 -6.16 -1.05 45.97
CA PRO A 60 -5.07 -0.40 46.73
C PRO A 60 -3.68 -0.92 46.37
N GLU A 61 -3.50 -2.24 46.27
CA GLU A 61 -2.23 -2.87 45.92
C GLU A 61 -1.80 -2.51 44.47
N GLY A 62 -2.76 -2.40 43.56
CA GLY A 62 -2.53 -1.96 42.18
C GLY A 62 -2.08 -0.52 42.08
N ARG A 63 -2.63 0.37 42.92
CA ARG A 63 -2.22 1.78 43.03
C ARG A 63 -0.80 1.89 43.58
N GLU A 64 -0.50 1.20 44.67
CA GLU A 64 0.84 1.21 45.29
C GLU A 64 1.90 0.74 44.26
N LEU A 65 1.61 -0.34 43.55
CA LEU A 65 2.51 -0.85 42.51
C LEU A 65 2.65 0.13 41.33
N ALA A 66 1.56 0.74 40.87
CA ALA A 66 1.58 1.72 39.81
C ALA A 66 2.42 2.94 40.16
N GLU A 67 2.26 3.47 41.39
CA GLU A 67 3.05 4.61 41.91
C GLU A 67 4.53 4.23 42.08
N PHE A 68 4.81 2.99 42.44
CA PHE A 68 6.18 2.48 42.59
C PHE A 68 6.93 2.43 41.26
N VAL A 69 6.30 1.95 40.18
CA VAL A 69 6.96 1.81 38.86
C VAL A 69 6.92 3.08 38.01
N LEU A 70 6.11 4.06 38.39
CA LEU A 70 5.92 5.32 37.64
C LEU A 70 7.23 6.08 37.36
N PRO A 71 8.16 6.27 38.34
CA PRO A 71 9.42 6.93 38.09
C PRO A 71 10.28 6.27 37.03
N ASP A 72 10.37 4.93 37.05
CA ASP A 72 11.17 4.15 36.09
C ASP A 72 10.64 4.29 34.67
N LEU A 73 9.31 4.32 34.50
CA LEU A 73 8.67 4.53 33.23
C LEU A 73 8.89 5.95 32.67
N HIS A 74 8.87 6.95 33.54
CA HIS A 74 9.21 8.33 33.17
C HIS A 74 10.68 8.47 32.79
N GLU A 75 11.59 7.80 33.49
CA GLU A 75 13.02 7.78 33.17
C GLU A 75 13.30 7.13 31.81
N ARG A 76 12.50 6.11 31.44
CA ARG A 76 12.50 5.50 30.10
C ARG A 76 11.88 6.38 29.01
N GLY A 77 11.30 7.54 29.36
CA GLY A 77 10.73 8.52 28.44
C GLY A 77 9.29 8.26 28.03
N TYR A 78 8.58 7.38 28.71
CA TYR A 78 7.17 7.14 28.42
C TYR A 78 6.26 8.22 29.02
N GLN A 79 5.21 8.58 28.31
CA GLN A 79 4.06 9.28 28.87
C GLN A 79 3.17 8.24 29.55
N VAL A 80 2.97 8.39 30.85
CA VAL A 80 2.29 7.39 31.69
C VAL A 80 1.02 7.98 32.27
N PHE A 81 -0.06 7.19 32.27
CA PHE A 81 -1.33 7.51 32.88
C PHE A 81 -1.73 6.42 33.88
N LEU A 82 -2.10 6.85 35.08
CA LEU A 82 -2.71 5.98 36.08
C LEU A 82 -4.22 6.00 35.87
N VAL A 83 -4.82 4.84 35.64
CA VAL A 83 -6.25 4.77 35.35
C VAL A 83 -6.94 3.63 36.07
N SER A 84 -8.23 3.76 36.24
CA SER A 84 -9.13 2.64 36.50
C SER A 84 -10.25 2.62 35.46
N ALA A 85 -10.31 1.57 34.69
CA ALA A 85 -11.40 1.36 33.74
C ALA A 85 -12.76 1.15 34.45
N VAL A 86 -12.76 0.69 35.70
CA VAL A 86 -13.97 0.41 36.51
C VAL A 86 -14.49 1.69 37.16
N SER A 87 -13.63 2.46 37.85
CA SER A 87 -14.01 3.71 38.52
C SER A 87 -14.02 4.91 37.58
N HIS A 88 -13.49 4.77 36.38
CA HIS A 88 -13.29 5.83 35.38
C HIS A 88 -12.25 6.90 35.78
N GLU A 89 -11.49 6.66 36.84
CA GLU A 89 -10.41 7.57 37.28
C GLU A 89 -9.32 7.64 36.19
N GLY A 90 -8.81 8.84 35.88
CA GLY A 90 -7.73 9.06 34.92
C GLY A 90 -8.11 8.93 33.43
N LEU A 91 -9.30 8.39 33.10
CA LEU A 91 -9.68 8.17 31.69
C LEU A 91 -9.90 9.44 30.89
N ARG A 92 -10.32 10.52 31.56
CA ARG A 92 -10.54 11.82 30.91
C ARG A 92 -9.24 12.44 30.45
N GLU A 93 -8.24 12.43 31.31
CA GLU A 93 -6.88 12.95 31.05
C GLU A 93 -6.21 12.14 29.94
N LEU A 94 -6.30 10.83 30.02
CA LEU A 94 -5.85 9.91 28.97
C LEU A 94 -6.54 10.24 27.63
N GLY A 95 -7.85 10.46 27.63
CA GLY A 95 -8.62 10.77 26.42
C GLY A 95 -8.15 12.06 25.73
N PHE A 96 -7.85 13.12 26.52
CA PHE A 96 -7.30 14.37 25.98
C PHE A 96 -5.90 14.17 25.40
N ALA A 97 -5.03 13.47 26.11
CA ALA A 97 -3.68 13.20 25.65
C ALA A 97 -3.67 12.41 24.32
N LEU A 98 -4.50 11.37 24.22
CA LEU A 98 -4.65 10.60 22.97
C LEU A 98 -5.22 11.45 21.82
N ALA A 99 -6.18 12.34 22.11
CA ALA A 99 -6.72 13.25 21.11
C ALA A 99 -5.65 14.21 20.57
N ASP A 100 -4.77 14.70 21.42
CA ASP A 100 -3.69 15.59 21.01
C ASP A 100 -2.62 14.87 20.18
N ILE A 101 -2.26 13.63 20.54
CA ILE A 101 -1.36 12.78 19.74
C ILE A 101 -1.96 12.52 18.33
N VAL A 102 -3.24 12.16 18.28
CA VAL A 102 -3.91 11.92 16.99
C VAL A 102 -3.99 13.19 16.13
N LYS A 103 -4.25 14.35 16.75
CA LYS A 103 -4.24 15.64 16.02
C LYS A 103 -2.86 15.95 15.45
N ALA A 104 -1.80 15.77 16.23
CA ALA A 104 -0.42 15.99 15.79
C ALA A 104 -0.08 15.07 14.61
N SER A 105 -0.35 13.77 14.73
CA SER A 105 -0.10 12.77 13.67
C SER A 105 -0.88 13.08 12.38
N ARG A 106 -2.13 13.55 12.49
CA ARG A 106 -2.92 13.96 11.32
C ARG A 106 -2.36 15.20 10.65
N ALA A 107 -1.90 16.19 11.42
CA ALA A 107 -1.27 17.40 10.89
C ALA A 107 0.02 17.06 10.12
N GLU A 108 0.86 16.20 10.67
CA GLU A 108 2.07 15.70 9.99
C GLU A 108 1.75 14.95 8.70
N ALA A 109 0.72 14.10 8.71
CA ALA A 109 0.29 13.36 7.53
C ALA A 109 -0.22 14.29 6.41
N ILE A 110 -0.96 15.36 6.75
CA ILE A 110 -1.43 16.37 5.80
C ILE A 110 -0.23 17.12 5.22
N PHE A 111 0.69 17.60 6.07
CA PHE A 111 1.90 18.29 5.62
C PHE A 111 2.77 17.43 4.71
N ALA A 112 2.94 16.15 5.05
CA ALA A 112 3.67 15.20 4.23
C ALA A 112 2.97 14.93 2.88
N ALA A 113 1.63 14.90 2.85
CA ALA A 113 0.86 14.73 1.62
C ALA A 113 0.95 15.94 0.69
N GLU A 114 0.92 17.16 1.24
CA GLU A 114 1.05 18.42 0.48
C GLU A 114 2.44 18.59 -0.13
N ASN A 115 3.48 18.12 0.56
CA ASN A 115 4.87 18.22 0.11
C ASN A 115 5.34 17.02 -0.74
N ARG A 116 4.48 16.03 -1.00
CA ARG A 116 4.84 14.95 -1.92
C ARG A 116 4.95 15.49 -3.34
N PRO A 117 6.08 15.26 -4.05
CA PRO A 117 6.19 15.63 -5.45
C PRO A 117 5.07 14.93 -6.23
N ARG A 118 4.23 15.70 -6.92
CA ARG A 118 3.22 15.14 -7.81
C ARG A 118 3.94 14.39 -8.93
N VAL A 119 3.88 13.08 -8.90
CA VAL A 119 4.27 12.26 -10.04
C VAL A 119 3.16 12.43 -11.09
N ILE A 120 3.38 13.33 -12.04
CA ILE A 120 2.51 13.46 -13.21
C ILE A 120 2.82 12.25 -14.09
N VAL A 121 2.02 11.20 -13.98
CA VAL A 121 2.04 10.12 -14.95
C VAL A 121 1.35 10.66 -16.21
N THR A 122 2.13 11.19 -17.13
CA THR A 122 1.65 11.48 -18.48
C THR A 122 1.59 10.13 -19.21
N PRO A 123 0.41 9.61 -19.54
CA PRO A 123 0.34 8.43 -20.40
C PRO A 123 1.07 8.80 -21.69
N LYS A 124 2.03 8.02 -22.10
CA LYS A 124 2.60 8.15 -23.43
C LYS A 124 1.44 8.07 -24.42
N SER A 125 1.28 9.11 -25.23
CA SER A 125 0.38 9.05 -26.38
C SER A 125 0.80 7.81 -27.17
N VAL A 126 -0.09 6.83 -27.23
CA VAL A 126 0.07 5.70 -28.15
C VAL A 126 -0.33 6.21 -29.53
N ASP A 127 0.44 7.16 -30.03
CA ASP A 127 0.31 7.61 -31.42
C ASP A 127 1.21 6.73 -32.29
N ASP A 128 0.87 5.46 -32.26
CA ASP A 128 1.51 4.41 -33.04
C ASP A 128 0.67 4.11 -34.26
N SER A 129 0.41 5.16 -35.03
CA SER A 129 -0.25 5.04 -36.35
C SER A 129 0.71 4.54 -37.44
N GLY A 130 2.00 4.38 -37.11
CA GLY A 130 3.02 3.93 -38.05
C GLY A 130 3.02 2.42 -38.27
N PHE A 131 3.03 2.03 -39.53
CA PHE A 131 3.37 0.67 -39.96
C PHE A 131 4.36 0.77 -41.12
N THR A 132 5.16 -0.29 -41.31
CA THR A 132 6.10 -0.42 -42.42
C THR A 132 5.78 -1.68 -43.20
N VAL A 133 5.79 -1.56 -44.53
CA VAL A 133 5.65 -2.72 -45.45
C VAL A 133 7.01 -2.99 -46.05
N THR A 134 7.49 -4.22 -45.89
CA THR A 134 8.75 -4.69 -46.48
C THR A 134 8.47 -5.89 -47.38
N ALA A 135 9.04 -5.86 -48.60
CA ALA A 135 8.98 -6.99 -49.52
C ALA A 135 10.25 -7.85 -49.34
N GLU A 136 10.10 -9.09 -48.92
CA GLU A 136 11.18 -10.06 -48.75
C GLU A 136 11.12 -11.12 -49.86
N LYS A 137 12.21 -11.33 -50.58
CA LYS A 137 12.30 -12.44 -51.56
C LYS A 137 12.48 -13.76 -50.82
N SER A 138 11.49 -14.64 -50.90
CA SER A 138 11.52 -15.99 -50.32
C SER A 138 11.62 -17.03 -51.42
N GLY A 139 12.86 -17.37 -51.86
CA GLY A 139 13.11 -18.32 -52.93
C GLY A 139 13.19 -17.72 -54.34
N ALA A 140 13.16 -18.55 -55.40
CA ALA A 140 13.43 -18.11 -56.77
C ALA A 140 12.31 -17.27 -57.42
N GLU A 141 11.05 -17.36 -56.95
CA GLU A 141 9.91 -16.64 -57.57
C GLU A 141 8.85 -16.12 -56.59
N THR A 142 9.00 -16.35 -55.27
CA THR A 142 7.95 -15.94 -54.31
C THR A 142 8.40 -14.70 -53.55
N ILE A 143 7.61 -13.61 -53.62
CA ILE A 143 7.78 -12.40 -52.85
C ILE A 143 6.82 -12.48 -51.65
N ARG A 144 7.31 -12.33 -50.43
CA ARG A 144 6.52 -12.19 -49.21
C ARG A 144 6.50 -10.76 -48.79
N TYR A 145 5.32 -10.26 -48.46
CA TYR A 145 5.15 -8.90 -47.91
C TYR A 145 4.96 -9.00 -46.41
N ARG A 146 5.81 -8.30 -45.66
CA ARG A 146 5.74 -8.22 -44.22
C ARG A 146 5.28 -6.84 -43.78
N VAL A 147 4.19 -6.80 -43.03
CA VAL A 147 3.68 -5.57 -42.40
C VAL A 147 4.07 -5.60 -40.92
N VAL A 148 4.80 -4.59 -40.50
CA VAL A 148 5.26 -4.47 -39.11
C VAL A 148 4.71 -3.17 -38.53
N GLY A 149 4.04 -3.24 -37.38
CA GLY A 149 3.49 -2.08 -36.68
C GLY A 149 2.69 -2.51 -35.45
N GLU A 150 2.82 -1.79 -34.35
CA GLU A 150 2.13 -2.18 -33.10
C GLU A 150 0.60 -2.23 -33.25
N ARG A 151 0.04 -1.36 -34.06
CA ARG A 151 -1.42 -1.28 -34.28
C ARG A 151 -1.97 -2.46 -35.09
N PRO A 152 -1.44 -2.76 -36.29
CA PRO A 152 -1.84 -3.95 -37.04
C PRO A 152 -1.63 -5.24 -36.30
N GLU A 153 -0.48 -5.44 -35.65
CA GLU A 153 -0.17 -6.65 -34.89
C GLU A 153 -1.13 -6.85 -33.73
N ARG A 154 -1.46 -5.77 -32.98
CA ARG A 154 -2.44 -5.83 -31.89
C ARG A 154 -3.82 -6.23 -32.40
N TRP A 155 -4.27 -5.70 -33.54
CA TRP A 155 -5.57 -6.06 -34.11
C TRP A 155 -5.63 -7.51 -34.52
N ILE A 156 -4.56 -8.03 -35.14
CA ILE A 156 -4.43 -9.44 -35.51
C ILE A 156 -4.50 -10.32 -34.23
N HIS A 157 -3.75 -10.01 -33.20
CA HIS A 157 -3.76 -10.78 -31.95
C HIS A 157 -5.12 -10.76 -31.22
N GLN A 158 -5.91 -9.72 -31.42
CA GLN A 158 -7.23 -9.58 -30.79
C GLN A 158 -8.38 -10.19 -31.60
N THR A 159 -8.12 -10.63 -32.84
CA THR A 159 -9.14 -11.15 -33.72
C THR A 159 -9.28 -12.65 -33.58
N ASP A 160 -10.50 -13.12 -33.40
CA ASP A 160 -10.82 -14.55 -33.44
C ASP A 160 -10.99 -14.97 -34.92
N PHE A 161 -10.01 -15.68 -35.46
CA PHE A 161 -9.98 -16.14 -36.84
C PHE A 161 -10.98 -17.30 -37.13
N ALA A 162 -11.63 -17.84 -36.09
CA ALA A 162 -12.71 -18.82 -36.29
C ALA A 162 -14.07 -18.12 -36.56
N ASN A 163 -14.14 -16.80 -36.41
CA ASN A 163 -15.35 -16.02 -36.65
C ASN A 163 -15.18 -15.17 -37.92
N ASP A 164 -15.92 -15.48 -38.96
CA ASP A 164 -15.88 -14.77 -40.23
C ASP A 164 -16.21 -13.30 -40.16
N GLU A 165 -17.10 -12.92 -39.23
CA GLU A 165 -17.48 -11.52 -39.01
C GLU A 165 -16.34 -10.72 -38.35
N ALA A 166 -15.59 -11.32 -37.41
CA ALA A 166 -14.42 -10.72 -36.82
C ALA A 166 -13.27 -10.54 -37.83
N VAL A 167 -13.08 -11.50 -38.71
CA VAL A 167 -12.12 -11.42 -39.82
C VAL A 167 -12.48 -10.32 -40.82
N GLY A 168 -13.77 -10.19 -41.17
CA GLY A 168 -14.26 -9.09 -42.01
C GLY A 168 -14.02 -7.72 -41.39
N TYR A 169 -14.28 -7.59 -40.06
CA TYR A 169 -14.01 -6.36 -39.35
C TYR A 169 -12.51 -6.01 -39.27
N LEU A 170 -11.64 -7.02 -39.11
CA LEU A 170 -10.19 -6.82 -39.18
C LEU A 170 -9.76 -6.28 -40.54
N ALA A 171 -10.24 -6.89 -41.63
CA ALA A 171 -9.93 -6.45 -42.98
C ALA A 171 -10.33 -5.00 -43.23
N ASP A 172 -11.55 -4.62 -42.83
CA ASP A 172 -11.99 -3.21 -42.89
C ASP A 172 -11.09 -2.25 -42.11
N ARG A 173 -10.60 -2.66 -40.95
CA ARG A 173 -9.67 -1.82 -40.14
C ARG A 173 -8.32 -1.68 -40.79
N LEU A 174 -7.77 -2.74 -41.38
CA LEU A 174 -6.50 -2.71 -42.08
C LEU A 174 -6.59 -1.85 -43.36
N ALA A 175 -7.69 -1.95 -44.11
CA ALA A 175 -7.97 -1.11 -45.27
C ALA A 175 -8.06 0.39 -44.89
N ARG A 176 -8.82 0.73 -43.83
CA ARG A 176 -8.93 2.13 -43.34
C ARG A 176 -7.60 2.68 -42.83
N ALA A 177 -6.71 1.84 -42.32
CA ALA A 177 -5.37 2.22 -41.89
C ALA A 177 -4.43 2.46 -43.09
N GLY A 178 -4.85 2.16 -44.31
CA GLY A 178 -4.08 2.34 -45.53
C GLY A 178 -3.06 1.22 -45.81
N ILE A 179 -3.13 0.12 -45.10
CA ILE A 179 -2.18 -1.00 -45.24
C ILE A 179 -2.28 -1.64 -46.62
N GLU A 180 -3.49 -1.83 -47.13
CA GLU A 180 -3.71 -2.36 -48.48
C GLU A 180 -3.11 -1.44 -49.55
N LEU A 181 -3.21 -0.14 -49.38
CA LEU A 181 -2.66 0.81 -50.31
C LEU A 181 -1.12 0.74 -50.36
N GLU A 182 -0.48 0.62 -49.21
CA GLU A 182 0.97 0.48 -49.12
C GLU A 182 1.47 -0.90 -49.61
N LEU A 183 0.70 -1.98 -49.40
CA LEU A 183 0.97 -3.27 -49.98
C LEU A 183 0.91 -3.24 -51.51
N ALA A 184 -0.13 -2.62 -52.10
CA ALA A 184 -0.26 -2.45 -53.53
C ALA A 184 0.90 -1.58 -54.11
N LYS A 185 1.34 -0.54 -53.43
CA LYS A 185 2.51 0.23 -53.84
C LYS A 185 3.82 -0.56 -53.77
N ALA A 186 3.93 -1.52 -52.83
CA ALA A 186 5.05 -2.41 -52.74
C ALA A 186 5.03 -3.55 -53.81
N GLY A 187 3.94 -3.64 -54.59
CA GLY A 187 3.78 -4.59 -55.66
C GLY A 187 2.98 -5.87 -55.34
N ALA A 188 2.28 -5.89 -54.20
CA ALA A 188 1.41 -7.00 -53.81
C ALA A 188 0.15 -7.00 -54.68
N VAL A 189 -0.30 -8.19 -55.05
CA VAL A 189 -1.53 -8.45 -55.82
C VAL A 189 -2.51 -9.22 -54.93
N ALA A 190 -3.81 -9.02 -55.16
CA ALA A 190 -4.83 -9.71 -54.37
C ALA A 190 -4.68 -11.26 -54.49
N GLY A 191 -4.42 -11.90 -53.35
CA GLY A 191 -4.19 -13.33 -53.24
C GLY A 191 -2.74 -13.74 -52.94
N ASP A 192 -1.82 -12.76 -52.82
CA ASP A 192 -0.42 -12.98 -52.41
C ASP A 192 -0.28 -13.29 -50.92
#